data_e9a18c25f7943cd2d4384e8566ac0462
#
_entry.id   e9a18c25f7943cd2d4384e8566ac0462
#
_cell.length_a   1.000
_cell.length_b   1.000
_cell.length_c   1.000
_cell.angle_alpha   90.00
_cell.angle_beta   90.00
_cell.angle_gamma   90.00
#
_symmetry.space_group_name_H-M   'P 1'
#
loop_
_entity.id
_entity.type
_entity.pdbx_description
1 polymer ?
#
loop_
_entity_poly.entity_id
_entity_poly.type
_entity_poly.pdbx_seq_one_letter_code
_entity_poly.pdbx_strand_id
1 'polypeptide(L)'
;MLGAGLLCLSSCGGQAKQAQPAAGNEADSTNQVIETIMARRSVRKYLPQPVNRDTMQVILDCGINAPNGQNKQSWAIRVVDNPEFINGLTEVYKKANPKVAEDPNFRNMFRNAPTVVFIANDTAYDFSQVDCGLLGENMILSAWSMGIGSCCLGGPIRFMKTDPGAAEYLKRLNIPEGYDLLYCIAFGYPDESPAAKPRDASKVMFVE
;
A
#
# COMPACT_ATOMS: atom_id res chain seq x y z
N MET A 1 -3.91 -58.78 -55.25
CA MET A 1 -3.07 -58.85 -54.05
C MET A 1 -3.08 -57.48 -53.38
N LEU A 2 -3.85 -57.37 -52.34
CA LEU A 2 -4.08 -56.13 -51.58
C LEU A 2 -3.11 -56.08 -50.42
N GLY A 3 -2.26 -55.05 -50.35
CA GLY A 3 -1.39 -54.77 -49.25
C GLY A 3 -1.98 -53.67 -48.38
N ALA A 4 -2.39 -54.02 -47.14
CA ALA A 4 -2.89 -53.07 -46.15
C ALA A 4 -1.71 -52.38 -45.43
N GLY A 5 -1.60 -51.08 -45.58
CA GLY A 5 -0.66 -50.26 -44.84
C GLY A 5 -1.25 -49.82 -43.51
N LEU A 6 -0.58 -50.20 -42.43
CA LEU A 6 -0.92 -49.83 -41.04
C LEU A 6 -0.29 -48.49 -40.71
N LEU A 7 -1.10 -47.44 -40.53
CA LEU A 7 -0.64 -46.12 -40.01
C LEU A 7 -0.55 -46.16 -38.49
N CYS A 8 0.65 -46.12 -37.94
CA CYS A 8 0.90 -45.88 -36.55
C CYS A 8 0.84 -44.39 -36.28
N LEU A 9 -0.19 -43.94 -35.55
CA LEU A 9 -0.25 -42.55 -34.97
C LEU A 9 0.54 -42.55 -33.67
N SER A 10 1.72 -41.96 -33.71
CA SER A 10 2.53 -41.66 -32.52
C SER A 10 1.98 -40.37 -31.84
N SER A 11 1.33 -40.56 -30.70
CA SER A 11 0.92 -39.48 -29.82
C SER A 11 2.15 -38.96 -29.06
N CYS A 12 2.65 -37.79 -29.40
CA CYS A 12 3.65 -37.09 -28.60
C CYS A 12 2.95 -36.42 -27.41
N GLY A 13 2.92 -37.12 -26.28
CA GLY A 13 2.59 -36.53 -24.99
C GLY A 13 3.76 -35.67 -24.50
N GLY A 14 3.66 -34.37 -24.68
CA GLY A 14 4.60 -33.41 -24.11
C GLY A 14 4.39 -33.31 -22.60
N GLN A 15 5.22 -33.98 -21.81
CA GLN A 15 5.32 -33.70 -20.37
C GLN A 15 5.96 -32.34 -20.19
N ALA A 16 5.19 -31.40 -19.62
CA ALA A 16 5.74 -30.15 -19.13
C ALA A 16 6.75 -30.46 -18.02
N LYS A 17 8.03 -30.26 -18.29
CA LYS A 17 9.07 -30.29 -17.27
C LYS A 17 8.78 -29.16 -16.28
N GLN A 18 8.40 -29.51 -15.05
CA GLN A 18 8.46 -28.60 -13.92
C GLN A 18 9.93 -28.16 -13.80
N ALA A 19 10.15 -26.86 -13.96
CA ALA A 19 11.45 -26.26 -13.69
C ALA A 19 11.71 -26.39 -12.18
N GLN A 20 12.64 -27.28 -11.80
CA GLN A 20 13.23 -27.24 -10.47
C GLN A 20 13.99 -25.91 -10.34
N PRO A 21 13.85 -25.20 -9.21
CA PRO A 21 14.68 -24.04 -8.96
C PRO A 21 16.15 -24.50 -8.98
N ALA A 22 16.95 -23.89 -9.85
CA ALA A 22 18.38 -24.12 -9.90
C ALA A 22 18.96 -23.85 -8.50
N ALA A 23 19.72 -24.81 -7.96
CA ALA A 23 20.56 -24.59 -6.80
C ALA A 23 21.60 -23.51 -7.19
N GLY A 24 21.26 -22.25 -6.89
CA GLY A 24 22.17 -21.13 -7.07
C GLY A 24 23.31 -21.24 -6.08
N ASN A 25 24.51 -20.97 -6.53
CA ASN A 25 25.71 -20.83 -5.72
C ASN A 25 25.44 -19.99 -4.48
N GLU A 26 25.79 -20.49 -3.32
CA GLU A 26 25.91 -19.74 -2.07
C GLU A 26 27.06 -18.72 -2.20
N ALA A 27 26.80 -17.60 -2.83
CA ALA A 27 27.60 -16.39 -2.74
C ALA A 27 26.63 -15.29 -2.33
N ASP A 28 26.54 -15.01 -1.04
CA ASP A 28 26.13 -13.77 -0.35
C ASP A 28 25.16 -12.84 -1.14
N SER A 29 24.15 -13.41 -1.77
CA SER A 29 23.05 -12.63 -2.34
C SER A 29 21.90 -12.60 -1.34
N THR A 30 21.93 -11.61 -0.46
CA THR A 30 20.81 -11.29 0.42
C THR A 30 19.55 -11.17 -0.42
N ASN A 31 18.47 -11.85 0.01
CA ASN A 31 17.21 -11.79 -0.70
C ASN A 31 16.61 -10.38 -0.55
N GLN A 32 16.60 -9.63 -1.63
CA GLN A 32 16.21 -8.22 -1.66
C GLN A 32 14.78 -7.98 -1.14
N VAL A 33 13.87 -8.95 -1.31
CA VAL A 33 12.52 -8.88 -0.77
C VAL A 33 12.54 -8.95 0.76
N ILE A 34 13.29 -9.90 1.31
CA ILE A 34 13.45 -10.06 2.77
C ILE A 34 14.09 -8.80 3.36
N GLU A 35 15.16 -8.29 2.73
CA GLU A 35 15.80 -7.05 3.16
C GLU A 35 14.82 -5.87 3.20
N THR A 36 14.05 -5.68 2.14
CA THR A 36 13.05 -4.61 2.05
C THR A 36 12.04 -4.71 3.19
N ILE A 37 11.50 -5.91 3.45
CA ILE A 37 10.54 -6.17 4.53
C ILE A 37 11.17 -5.86 5.89
N MET A 38 12.40 -6.32 6.14
CA MET A 38 13.07 -6.16 7.42
C MET A 38 13.58 -4.73 7.64
N ALA A 39 13.97 -4.03 6.58
CA ALA A 39 14.51 -2.67 6.65
C ALA A 39 13.44 -1.57 6.69
N ARG A 40 12.26 -1.82 6.12
CA ARG A 40 11.18 -0.82 6.05
C ARG A 40 10.80 -0.27 7.43
N ARG A 41 10.58 1.05 7.48
CA ARG A 41 10.15 1.77 8.69
C ARG A 41 8.94 2.66 8.40
N SER A 42 8.15 2.93 9.44
CA SER A 42 7.13 3.98 9.38
C SER A 42 7.79 5.34 9.55
N VAL A 43 7.95 6.05 8.44
CA VAL A 43 8.52 7.41 8.39
C VAL A 43 7.44 8.43 8.73
N ARG A 44 7.76 9.43 9.54
CA ARG A 44 6.82 10.48 10.02
C ARG A 44 7.36 11.90 9.87
N LYS A 45 8.53 12.02 9.25
CA LYS A 45 9.11 13.30 8.82
C LYS A 45 9.51 13.18 7.37
N TYR A 46 9.12 14.15 6.57
CA TYR A 46 9.29 14.13 5.12
C TYR A 46 9.81 15.47 4.63
N LEU A 47 10.61 15.44 3.58
CA LEU A 47 10.92 16.61 2.79
C LEU A 47 9.63 17.19 2.17
N PRO A 48 9.57 18.51 1.91
CA PRO A 48 8.33 19.18 1.50
C PRO A 48 7.89 18.85 0.06
N GLN A 49 8.78 18.32 -0.78
CA GLN A 49 8.45 18.00 -2.17
C GLN A 49 7.55 16.75 -2.26
N PRO A 50 6.48 16.76 -3.09
CA PRO A 50 5.66 15.59 -3.32
C PRO A 50 6.45 14.49 -4.03
N VAL A 51 5.99 13.24 -3.87
CA VAL A 51 6.51 12.11 -4.65
C VAL A 51 6.19 12.36 -6.12
N ASN A 52 7.18 12.14 -6.99
CA ASN A 52 6.98 12.24 -8.44
C ASN A 52 5.83 11.31 -8.87
N ARG A 53 4.95 11.78 -9.76
CA ARG A 53 3.75 11.02 -10.16
C ARG A 53 4.07 9.73 -10.89
N ASP A 54 5.16 9.68 -11.68
CA ASP A 54 5.57 8.44 -12.32
C ASP A 54 6.03 7.40 -11.29
N THR A 55 6.78 7.83 -10.27
CA THR A 55 7.16 6.98 -9.13
C THR A 55 5.92 6.54 -8.35
N MET A 56 4.98 7.44 -8.11
CA MET A 56 3.72 7.10 -7.43
C MET A 56 2.90 6.11 -8.25
N GLN A 57 2.88 6.22 -9.58
CA GLN A 57 2.18 5.26 -10.44
C GLN A 57 2.77 3.85 -10.29
N VAL A 58 4.09 3.70 -10.27
CA VAL A 58 4.73 2.40 -10.01
C VAL A 58 4.32 1.83 -8.65
N ILE A 59 4.26 2.67 -7.60
CA ILE A 59 3.80 2.26 -6.27
C ILE A 59 2.36 1.76 -6.32
N LEU A 60 1.48 2.47 -7.03
CA LEU A 60 0.07 2.10 -7.18
C LEU A 60 -0.09 0.80 -7.96
N ASP A 61 0.69 0.63 -9.05
CA ASP A 61 0.68 -0.60 -9.86
C ASP A 61 1.14 -1.80 -9.03
N CYS A 62 2.15 -1.65 -8.18
CA CYS A 62 2.54 -2.68 -7.22
C CYS A 62 1.40 -2.98 -6.23
N GLY A 63 0.71 -1.93 -5.77
CA GLY A 63 -0.44 -2.06 -4.87
C GLY A 63 -1.55 -2.92 -5.46
N ILE A 64 -2.04 -2.56 -6.64
CA ILE A 64 -3.17 -3.27 -7.28
C ILE A 64 -2.81 -4.70 -7.75
N ASN A 65 -1.52 -5.06 -7.79
CA ASN A 65 -1.06 -6.43 -7.99
C ASN A 65 -1.14 -7.30 -6.72
N ALA A 66 -1.61 -6.77 -5.60
CA ALA A 66 -1.81 -7.56 -4.40
C ALA A 66 -2.84 -8.68 -4.63
N PRO A 67 -2.64 -9.86 -4.00
CA PRO A 67 -3.67 -10.89 -4.00
C PRO A 67 -4.94 -10.36 -3.33
N ASN A 68 -6.09 -10.76 -3.84
CA ASN A 68 -7.37 -10.33 -3.30
C ASN A 68 -8.43 -11.42 -3.51
N GLY A 69 -9.42 -11.46 -2.63
CA GLY A 69 -10.43 -12.51 -2.63
C GLY A 69 -11.26 -12.52 -3.91
N GLN A 70 -11.28 -13.66 -4.61
CA GLN A 70 -12.06 -13.87 -5.85
C GLN A 70 -11.77 -12.85 -6.96
N ASN A 71 -10.63 -12.20 -6.93
CA ASN A 71 -10.28 -11.08 -7.82
C ASN A 71 -11.32 -9.95 -7.81
N LYS A 72 -11.95 -9.71 -6.67
CA LYS A 72 -12.98 -8.65 -6.53
C LYS A 72 -12.41 -7.25 -6.57
N GLN A 73 -11.11 -7.10 -6.27
CA GLN A 73 -10.46 -5.79 -6.24
C GLN A 73 -11.27 -4.79 -5.41
N SER A 74 -11.64 -5.21 -4.21
CA SER A 74 -12.63 -4.59 -3.32
C SER A 74 -12.14 -3.29 -2.64
N TRP A 75 -11.34 -2.51 -3.37
CA TRP A 75 -10.75 -1.26 -2.92
C TRP A 75 -11.08 -0.10 -3.85
N ALA A 76 -11.10 1.10 -3.30
CA ALA A 76 -11.04 2.35 -4.06
C ALA A 76 -9.86 3.19 -3.55
N ILE A 77 -9.03 3.69 -4.46
CA ILE A 77 -7.79 4.40 -4.16
C ILE A 77 -7.91 5.84 -4.63
N ARG A 78 -7.51 6.80 -3.80
CA ARG A 78 -7.45 8.22 -4.15
C ARG A 78 -6.11 8.80 -3.74
N VAL A 79 -5.38 9.33 -4.68
CA VAL A 79 -4.09 9.98 -4.45
C VAL A 79 -4.29 11.48 -4.37
N VAL A 80 -3.76 12.08 -3.33
CA VAL A 80 -3.79 13.53 -3.12
C VAL A 80 -2.36 14.02 -2.95
N ASP A 81 -1.86 14.75 -3.94
CA ASP A 81 -0.60 15.49 -3.94
C ASP A 81 -0.85 17.01 -4.13
N ASN A 82 -2.12 17.42 -4.11
CA ASN A 82 -2.54 18.80 -4.24
C ASN A 82 -2.39 19.52 -2.90
N PRO A 83 -1.49 20.53 -2.79
CA PRO A 83 -1.27 21.25 -1.55
C PRO A 83 -2.49 22.05 -1.09
N GLU A 84 -3.35 22.53 -2.00
CA GLU A 84 -4.59 23.23 -1.64
C GLU A 84 -5.55 22.31 -0.87
N PHE A 85 -5.71 21.05 -1.31
CA PHE A 85 -6.53 20.07 -0.60
C PHE A 85 -5.94 19.78 0.79
N ILE A 86 -4.64 19.46 0.85
CA ILE A 86 -3.96 19.08 2.10
C ILE A 86 -3.98 20.26 3.10
N ASN A 87 -3.66 21.46 2.65
CA ASN A 87 -3.63 22.66 3.49
C ASN A 87 -5.03 23.05 3.96
N GLY A 88 -6.01 23.04 3.07
CA GLY A 88 -7.39 23.40 3.43
C GLY A 88 -7.98 22.44 4.46
N LEU A 89 -7.81 21.12 4.29
CA LEU A 89 -8.23 20.13 5.29
C LEU A 89 -7.45 20.30 6.61
N THR A 90 -6.19 20.69 6.53
CA THR A 90 -5.36 20.96 7.70
C THR A 90 -5.88 22.15 8.50
N GLU A 91 -6.36 23.23 7.86
CA GLU A 91 -6.97 24.36 8.56
C GLU A 91 -8.28 23.96 9.28
N VAL A 92 -9.07 23.06 8.69
CA VAL A 92 -10.23 22.46 9.38
C VAL A 92 -9.77 21.69 10.63
N TYR A 93 -8.70 20.89 10.49
CA TYR A 93 -8.16 20.12 11.60
C TYR A 93 -7.63 21.01 12.74
N LYS A 94 -6.93 22.09 12.41
CA LYS A 94 -6.41 23.07 13.40
C LYS A 94 -7.55 23.78 14.16
N LYS A 95 -8.63 24.13 13.47
CA LYS A 95 -9.81 24.72 14.13
C LYS A 95 -10.42 23.78 15.15
N ALA A 96 -10.51 22.51 14.85
CA ALA A 96 -11.02 21.48 15.77
C ALA A 96 -10.01 21.13 16.86
N ASN A 97 -8.73 21.42 16.69
CA ASN A 97 -7.62 21.07 17.58
C ASN A 97 -6.69 22.25 17.82
N PRO A 98 -7.11 23.28 18.63
CA PRO A 98 -6.34 24.51 18.78
C PRO A 98 -4.90 24.33 19.27
N LYS A 99 -4.65 23.34 20.14
CA LYS A 99 -3.30 23.01 20.63
C LYS A 99 -2.33 22.60 19.50
N VAL A 100 -2.84 22.00 18.43
CA VAL A 100 -2.03 21.63 17.28
C VAL A 100 -1.67 22.85 16.45
N ALA A 101 -2.53 23.87 16.43
CA ALA A 101 -2.28 25.12 15.73
C ALA A 101 -1.12 25.92 16.36
N GLU A 102 -0.82 25.69 17.64
CA GLU A 102 0.28 26.36 18.37
C GLU A 102 1.65 25.70 18.10
N ASP A 103 1.70 24.50 17.52
CA ASP A 103 2.96 23.80 17.20
C ASP A 103 3.53 24.33 15.87
N PRO A 104 4.68 25.06 15.89
CA PRO A 104 5.29 25.59 14.69
C PRO A 104 5.81 24.53 13.71
N ASN A 105 5.99 23.29 14.18
CA ASN A 105 6.45 22.17 13.37
C ASN A 105 5.29 21.40 12.70
N PHE A 106 4.05 21.69 13.10
CA PHE A 106 2.88 21.04 12.54
C PHE A 106 2.49 21.68 11.20
N ARG A 107 2.77 20.99 10.10
CA ARG A 107 2.38 21.43 8.74
C ARG A 107 1.05 20.85 8.28
N ASN A 108 0.82 19.56 8.51
CA ASN A 108 -0.45 18.92 8.19
C ASN A 108 -0.72 17.67 9.03
N MET A 109 -1.99 17.24 9.07
CA MET A 109 -2.44 16.11 9.87
C MET A 109 -1.95 14.74 9.37
N PHE A 110 -1.33 14.68 8.20
CA PHE A 110 -0.76 13.47 7.59
C PHE A 110 0.74 13.31 7.90
N ARG A 111 1.18 13.67 9.10
CA ARG A 111 2.60 13.67 9.51
C ARG A 111 3.47 14.57 8.65
N ASN A 112 2.90 15.65 8.17
CA ASN A 112 3.55 16.61 7.27
C ASN A 112 3.93 16.03 5.90
N ALA A 113 3.37 14.88 5.52
CA ALA A 113 3.60 14.29 4.21
C ALA A 113 2.99 15.15 3.09
N PRO A 114 3.70 15.31 1.96
CA PRO A 114 3.20 16.07 0.82
C PRO A 114 2.33 15.24 -0.13
N THR A 115 2.32 13.91 -0.01
CA THR A 115 1.51 13.00 -0.82
C THR A 115 0.77 12.04 0.10
N VAL A 116 -0.53 11.86 -0.13
CA VAL A 116 -1.39 11.00 0.68
C VAL A 116 -2.23 10.11 -0.23
N VAL A 117 -2.23 8.82 0.05
CA VAL A 117 -3.10 7.84 -0.62
C VAL A 117 -4.20 7.42 0.33
N PHE A 118 -5.44 7.72 -0.02
CA PHE A 118 -6.62 7.29 0.70
C PHE A 118 -7.10 5.96 0.15
N ILE A 119 -7.44 5.02 1.03
CA ILE A 119 -7.91 3.69 0.71
C ILE A 119 -9.29 3.50 1.33
N ALA A 120 -10.25 3.16 0.50
CA ALA A 120 -11.60 2.79 0.90
C ALA A 120 -11.88 1.34 0.52
N ASN A 121 -12.66 0.64 1.32
CA ASN A 121 -13.06 -0.74 1.11
C ASN A 121 -14.53 -0.86 0.72
N ASP A 122 -14.86 -1.87 -0.08
CA ASP A 122 -16.24 -2.28 -0.35
C ASP A 122 -16.89 -2.80 0.95
N THR A 123 -17.96 -2.14 1.42
CA THR A 123 -18.64 -2.47 2.68
C THR A 123 -19.52 -3.71 2.57
N ALA A 124 -19.86 -4.14 1.35
CA ALA A 124 -20.67 -5.34 1.10
C ALA A 124 -19.83 -6.64 1.02
N TYR A 125 -18.50 -6.54 1.07
CA TYR A 125 -17.62 -7.69 0.98
C TYR A 125 -16.77 -7.86 2.25
N ASP A 126 -17.03 -8.91 2.99
CA ASP A 126 -16.43 -9.16 4.32
C ASP A 126 -14.89 -9.21 4.32
N PHE A 127 -14.29 -9.65 3.20
CA PHE A 127 -12.83 -9.77 3.08
C PHE A 127 -12.15 -8.51 2.56
N SER A 128 -12.91 -7.46 2.24
CA SER A 128 -12.41 -6.24 1.62
C SER A 128 -11.33 -5.52 2.44
N GLN A 129 -11.42 -5.56 3.76
CA GLN A 129 -10.40 -4.96 4.63
C GLN A 129 -9.06 -5.69 4.57
N VAL A 130 -9.07 -7.01 4.40
CA VAL A 130 -7.87 -7.81 4.18
C VAL A 130 -7.26 -7.47 2.83
N ASP A 131 -8.07 -7.43 1.76
CA ASP A 131 -7.64 -7.02 0.42
C ASP A 131 -6.97 -5.64 0.44
N CYS A 132 -7.59 -4.66 1.12
CA CYS A 132 -7.03 -3.32 1.30
C CYS A 132 -5.72 -3.31 2.09
N GLY A 133 -5.57 -4.20 3.08
CA GLY A 133 -4.33 -4.35 3.84
C GLY A 133 -3.19 -4.89 2.99
N LEU A 134 -3.44 -5.92 2.18
CA LEU A 134 -2.48 -6.51 1.25
C LEU A 134 -2.04 -5.50 0.17
N LEU A 135 -3.02 -4.78 -0.42
CA LEU A 135 -2.77 -3.67 -1.34
C LEU A 135 -1.85 -2.61 -0.73
N GLY A 136 -2.16 -2.18 0.49
CA GLY A 136 -1.38 -1.16 1.19
C GLY A 136 0.04 -1.61 1.50
N GLU A 137 0.27 -2.88 1.90
CA GLU A 137 1.61 -3.38 2.18
C GLU A 137 2.45 -3.47 0.91
N ASN A 138 1.87 -3.92 -0.23
CA ASN A 138 2.58 -3.89 -1.51
C ASN A 138 3.04 -2.47 -1.89
N MET A 139 2.17 -1.46 -1.70
CA MET A 139 2.55 -0.06 -1.93
C MET A 139 3.67 0.40 -0.99
N ILE A 140 3.63 0.02 0.27
CA ILE A 140 4.62 0.41 1.28
C ILE A 140 5.99 -0.21 0.99
N LEU A 141 6.01 -1.49 0.60
CA LEU A 141 7.26 -2.20 0.29
C LEU A 141 7.90 -1.68 -1.00
N SER A 142 7.09 -1.49 -2.05
CA SER A 142 7.57 -0.92 -3.31
C SER A 142 8.08 0.51 -3.14
N ALA A 143 7.38 1.35 -2.36
CA ALA A 143 7.85 2.69 -2.02
C ALA A 143 9.22 2.66 -1.32
N TRP A 144 9.36 1.80 -0.30
CA TRP A 144 10.61 1.67 0.45
C TRP A 144 11.78 1.25 -0.43
N SER A 145 11.58 0.29 -1.36
CA SER A 145 12.63 -0.15 -2.29
C SER A 145 13.09 0.96 -3.26
N MET A 146 12.27 1.99 -3.45
CA MET A 146 12.56 3.18 -4.27
C MET A 146 13.02 4.39 -3.44
N GLY A 147 13.32 4.22 -2.14
CA GLY A 147 13.74 5.30 -1.25
C GLY A 147 12.60 6.25 -0.81
N ILE A 148 11.35 5.87 -1.01
CA ILE A 148 10.19 6.63 -0.56
C ILE A 148 9.72 6.12 0.80
N GLY A 149 9.66 7.03 1.78
CA GLY A 149 9.11 6.74 3.10
C GLY A 149 7.60 6.71 3.11
N SER A 150 7.04 5.90 4.02
CA SER A 150 5.59 5.81 4.18
C SER A 150 5.15 5.62 5.63
N CYS A 151 3.89 5.96 5.92
CA CYS A 151 3.26 5.68 7.20
C CYS A 151 1.75 5.47 7.04
N CYS A 152 1.22 4.33 7.51
CA CYS A 152 -0.22 4.11 7.60
C CYS A 152 -0.84 4.96 8.71
N LEU A 153 -1.95 5.62 8.43
CA LEU A 153 -2.63 6.55 9.30
C LEU A 153 -4.15 6.27 9.34
N GLY A 154 -4.67 5.96 10.52
CA GLY A 154 -6.12 5.87 10.76
C GLY A 154 -6.73 7.14 11.36
N GLY A 155 -5.92 7.93 12.08
CA GLY A 155 -6.38 9.15 12.75
C GLY A 155 -7.03 10.19 11.80
N PRO A 156 -6.39 10.52 10.67
CA PRO A 156 -6.98 11.43 9.69
C PRO A 156 -8.35 10.98 9.19
N ILE A 157 -8.52 9.70 8.90
CA ILE A 157 -9.80 9.16 8.41
C ILE A 157 -10.89 9.29 9.48
N ARG A 158 -10.56 8.96 10.74
CA ARG A 158 -11.50 9.12 11.84
C ARG A 158 -11.95 10.57 11.98
N PHE A 159 -11.02 11.50 11.94
CA PHE A 159 -11.34 12.94 11.96
C PHE A 159 -12.25 13.34 10.81
N MET A 160 -11.87 12.99 9.57
CA MET A 160 -12.65 13.35 8.38
C MET A 160 -14.09 12.83 8.42
N LYS A 161 -14.31 11.63 9.00
CA LYS A 161 -15.65 11.03 9.14
C LYS A 161 -16.51 11.67 10.22
N THR A 162 -15.90 12.31 11.21
CA THR A 162 -16.62 12.81 12.39
C THR A 162 -16.75 14.32 12.44
N ASP A 163 -15.89 15.07 11.76
CA ASP A 163 -15.90 16.53 11.77
C ASP A 163 -16.68 17.08 10.58
N PRO A 164 -17.77 17.85 10.81
CA PRO A 164 -18.58 18.42 9.73
C PRO A 164 -17.80 19.34 8.77
N GLY A 165 -16.74 20.01 9.25
CA GLY A 165 -15.89 20.86 8.44
C GLY A 165 -15.10 20.09 7.39
N ALA A 166 -14.92 18.76 7.55
CA ALA A 166 -14.25 17.91 6.59
C ALA A 166 -15.18 17.37 5.46
N ALA A 167 -16.49 17.62 5.53
CA ALA A 167 -17.48 17.05 4.60
C ALA A 167 -17.18 17.35 3.11
N GLU A 168 -16.78 18.58 2.79
CA GLU A 168 -16.41 18.95 1.42
C GLU A 168 -15.15 18.21 0.92
N TYR A 169 -14.21 17.90 1.81
CA TYR A 169 -13.02 17.13 1.46
C TYR A 169 -13.35 15.66 1.22
N LEU A 170 -14.26 15.07 2.01
CA LEU A 170 -14.80 13.72 1.76
C LEU A 170 -15.47 13.66 0.40
N LYS A 171 -16.33 14.63 0.08
CA LYS A 171 -17.00 14.72 -1.23
C LYS A 171 -16.00 14.82 -2.38
N ARG A 172 -14.94 15.63 -2.24
CA ARG A 172 -13.88 15.77 -3.25
C ARG A 172 -13.10 14.49 -3.49
N LEU A 173 -12.97 13.60 -2.50
CA LEU A 173 -12.37 12.28 -2.71
C LEU A 173 -13.21 11.39 -3.64
N ASN A 174 -14.46 11.70 -3.85
CA ASN A 174 -15.35 10.98 -4.75
C ASN A 174 -15.26 9.45 -4.56
N ILE A 175 -15.43 9.01 -3.30
CA ILE A 175 -15.44 7.58 -2.98
C ILE A 175 -16.73 6.98 -3.55
N PRO A 176 -16.66 5.81 -4.23
CA PRO A 176 -17.84 5.17 -4.81
C PRO A 176 -18.90 4.84 -3.74
N GLU A 177 -20.16 4.81 -4.15
CA GLU A 177 -21.25 4.32 -3.31
C GLU A 177 -20.97 2.87 -2.88
N GLY A 178 -21.31 2.52 -1.64
CA GLY A 178 -20.99 1.21 -1.06
C GLY A 178 -19.56 1.05 -0.56
N TYR A 179 -18.71 2.07 -0.71
CA TYR A 179 -17.36 2.05 -0.17
C TYR A 179 -17.23 3.00 1.02
N ASP A 180 -16.36 2.62 1.95
CA ASP A 180 -16.05 3.44 3.13
C ASP A 180 -14.54 3.64 3.29
N LEU A 181 -14.12 4.87 3.65
CA LEU A 181 -12.72 5.16 3.91
C LEU A 181 -12.21 4.33 5.10
N LEU A 182 -11.16 3.54 4.86
CA LEU A 182 -10.60 2.63 5.85
C LEU A 182 -9.38 3.24 6.54
N TYR A 183 -8.39 3.67 5.77
CA TYR A 183 -7.17 4.33 6.25
C TYR A 183 -6.54 5.15 5.11
N CYS A 184 -5.50 5.89 5.44
CA CYS A 184 -4.66 6.50 4.41
C CYS A 184 -3.18 6.18 4.66
N ILE A 185 -2.37 6.29 3.62
CA ILE A 185 -0.93 6.16 3.68
C ILE A 185 -0.30 7.49 3.29
N ALA A 186 0.50 8.02 4.20
CA ALA A 186 1.37 9.16 3.93
C ALA A 186 2.61 8.68 3.17
N PHE A 187 3.00 9.38 2.10
CA PHE A 187 4.20 9.12 1.30
C PHE A 187 5.02 10.39 1.15
N GLY A 188 6.33 10.22 1.07
CA GLY A 188 7.27 11.33 0.83
C GLY A 188 8.72 10.89 0.91
N TYR A 189 9.62 11.75 0.51
CA TYR A 189 11.06 11.55 0.69
C TYR A 189 11.38 11.65 2.18
N PRO A 190 12.04 10.62 2.79
CA PRO A 190 12.30 10.60 4.22
C PRO A 190 13.20 11.75 4.67
N ASP A 191 12.86 12.39 5.80
CA ASP A 191 13.68 13.36 6.54
C ASP A 191 13.97 12.84 7.96
N GLU A 192 13.97 11.54 8.11
CA GLU A 192 14.36 10.81 9.33
C GLU A 192 14.74 9.36 9.01
N SER A 193 15.49 8.74 9.91
CA SER A 193 15.82 7.31 9.87
C SER A 193 15.37 6.62 11.17
N PRO A 194 14.12 6.20 11.27
CA PRO A 194 13.58 5.63 12.50
C PRO A 194 14.22 4.27 12.83
N ALA A 195 14.54 4.04 14.09
CA ALA A 195 15.00 2.75 14.57
C ALA A 195 13.92 1.66 14.45
N ALA A 196 14.35 0.42 14.27
CA ALA A 196 13.47 -0.75 14.33
C ALA A 196 12.83 -0.87 15.71
N LYS A 197 11.53 -1.14 15.74
CA LYS A 197 10.83 -1.47 16.99
C LYS A 197 10.86 -2.99 17.22
N PRO A 198 10.94 -3.46 18.47
CA PRO A 198 10.90 -4.88 18.78
C PRO A 198 9.60 -5.52 18.29
N ARG A 199 9.69 -6.80 17.96
CA ARG A 199 8.55 -7.64 17.61
C ARG A 199 8.42 -8.76 18.63
N ASP A 200 7.19 -9.09 18.98
CA ASP A 200 6.87 -10.16 19.92
C ASP A 200 6.77 -11.51 19.18
N ALA A 201 7.87 -12.25 19.17
CA ALA A 201 7.95 -13.55 18.54
C ALA A 201 7.12 -14.63 19.27
N SER A 202 6.73 -14.39 20.53
CA SER A 202 5.92 -15.35 21.31
C SER A 202 4.51 -15.54 20.75
N LYS A 203 4.08 -14.65 19.87
CA LYS A 203 2.78 -14.73 19.17
C LYS A 203 2.80 -15.65 17.95
N VAL A 204 3.95 -16.25 17.63
CA VAL A 204 4.11 -17.21 16.54
C VAL A 204 4.31 -18.60 17.15
N MET A 205 3.47 -19.54 16.76
CA MET A 205 3.53 -20.92 17.25
C MET A 205 3.30 -21.91 16.09
N PHE A 206 4.10 -22.96 16.06
CA PHE A 206 3.82 -24.12 15.22
C PHE A 206 2.83 -25.03 15.94
N VAL A 207 1.75 -25.39 15.28
CA VAL A 207 0.75 -26.35 15.80
C VAL A 207 1.11 -27.71 15.24
N GLU A 208 1.38 -28.68 16.13
CA GLU A 208 1.71 -30.08 15.81
C GLU A 208 0.46 -30.97 15.83
#